data_8b9674dc63edad40ec68def8afe1cba1
#
_entry.id   8b9674dc63edad40ec68def8afe1cba1
#
_cell.length_a   1.000
_cell.length_b   1.000
_cell.length_c   1.000
_cell.angle_alpha   90.00
_cell.angle_beta   90.00
_cell.angle_gamma   90.00
#
_symmetry.space_group_name_H-M   'P 1'
#
loop_
_entity.id
_entity.type
_entity.pdbx_description
1 polymer ?
#
loop_
_entity_poly.entity_id
_entity_poly.type
_entity_poly.pdbx_seq_one_letter_code
_entity_poly.pdbx_strand_id
1 'polypeptide(L)'
;MNLFGRHFLTLKDFTREEIEYLLDLAAKLKEEKKKGITGNRLKGKNIALLFEKPSTRTRCAFVVGARDEGAFPEYLGKDDIQLGHKESVADTARVLGRMFDGIEFRGFKHSTVEELAKFAGVPVWNGLTDEYHPTQILADMLTMKEHFGKLCGLEFVYVGDGRNNMANSLMIGMTKLGVNMTVLAPKSLFPSEDLINLCESYANESDTKLLVTDDINSVSGADVIYTDVWASMGEEDKAKERIELLKPYQVNKSLIEKIGKESTIFMHCLPAVKGYEVTEDVFESANSVVFDEAENRMHTICLLYTSPSP
;
A
#
# COMPACT_ATOMS: atom_id res chain seq x y z
N MET A 1 20.99 -5.82 7.50
CA MET A 1 20.28 -4.58 7.90
C MET A 1 19.46 -4.91 9.14
N ASN A 2 19.40 -4.04 10.14
CA ASN A 2 18.62 -4.28 11.37
C ASN A 2 17.45 -3.28 11.44
N LEU A 3 16.22 -3.78 11.27
CA LEU A 3 14.98 -3.01 11.37
C LEU A 3 14.19 -3.38 12.64
N PHE A 4 14.84 -4.07 13.59
CA PHE A 4 14.20 -4.51 14.83
C PHE A 4 13.61 -3.32 15.63
N GLY A 5 12.38 -3.47 16.06
CA GLY A 5 11.68 -2.47 16.87
C GLY A 5 11.19 -1.23 16.11
N ARG A 6 11.45 -1.12 14.81
CA ARG A 6 11.01 0.03 14.01
C ARG A 6 9.51 -0.05 13.73
N HIS A 7 8.85 1.10 13.78
CA HIS A 7 7.50 1.27 13.27
C HIS A 7 7.51 1.31 11.74
N PHE A 8 6.39 0.93 11.12
CA PHE A 8 6.19 1.05 9.69
C PHE A 8 4.94 1.87 9.40
N LEU A 9 5.04 3.19 9.51
CA LEU A 9 3.90 4.10 9.39
C LEU A 9 3.75 4.65 7.97
N THR A 10 4.88 5.01 7.35
CA THR A 10 4.95 5.49 5.97
C THR A 10 6.26 5.02 5.32
N LEU A 11 6.33 5.03 3.99
CA LEU A 11 7.58 4.80 3.26
C LEU A 11 8.55 5.99 3.35
N LYS A 12 8.10 7.14 3.85
CA LYS A 12 8.99 8.29 4.13
C LYS A 12 10.09 7.95 5.13
N ASP A 13 9.77 7.09 6.09
CA ASP A 13 10.62 6.73 7.23
C ASP A 13 11.72 5.73 6.88
N PHE A 14 11.76 5.25 5.64
CA PHE A 14 12.68 4.20 5.18
C PHE A 14 13.55 4.71 4.04
N THR A 15 14.84 4.31 4.03
CA THR A 15 15.71 4.57 2.90
C THR A 15 15.39 3.63 1.73
N ARG A 16 15.91 3.95 0.55
CA ARG A 16 15.81 3.09 -0.63
C ARG A 16 16.32 1.66 -0.33
N GLU A 17 17.48 1.56 0.27
CA GLU A 17 18.15 0.29 0.59
C GLU A 17 17.34 -0.52 1.60
N GLU A 18 16.68 0.15 2.56
CA GLU A 18 15.80 -0.50 3.51
C GLU A 18 14.56 -1.09 2.84
N ILE A 19 13.95 -0.34 1.90
CA ILE A 19 12.79 -0.82 1.14
C ILE A 19 13.21 -1.98 0.22
N GLU A 20 14.33 -1.87 -0.49
CA GLU A 20 14.86 -2.95 -1.33
C GLU A 20 15.13 -4.22 -0.52
N TYR A 21 15.73 -4.08 0.67
CA TYR A 21 15.94 -5.20 1.60
C TYR A 21 14.60 -5.86 2.02
N LEU A 22 13.57 -5.06 2.31
CA LEU A 22 12.26 -5.59 2.63
C LEU A 22 11.65 -6.37 1.46
N LEU A 23 11.77 -5.88 0.24
CA LEU A 23 11.28 -6.57 -0.97
C LEU A 23 12.02 -7.89 -1.23
N ASP A 24 13.35 -7.91 -1.06
CA ASP A 24 14.14 -9.13 -1.23
C ASP A 24 13.80 -10.19 -0.17
N LEU A 25 13.57 -9.74 1.07
CA LEU A 25 13.11 -10.63 2.14
C LEU A 25 11.72 -11.18 1.84
N ALA A 26 10.80 -10.35 1.35
CA ALA A 26 9.46 -10.78 0.96
C ALA A 26 9.49 -11.84 -0.15
N ALA A 27 10.30 -11.62 -1.19
CA ALA A 27 10.50 -12.58 -2.27
C ALA A 27 11.05 -13.93 -1.75
N LYS A 28 12.02 -13.88 -0.83
CA LYS A 28 12.56 -15.08 -0.17
C LYS A 28 11.49 -15.82 0.63
N LEU A 29 10.70 -15.13 1.44
CA LEU A 29 9.63 -15.73 2.24
C LEU A 29 8.53 -16.33 1.37
N LYS A 30 8.19 -15.69 0.27
CA LYS A 30 7.27 -16.23 -0.76
C LYS A 30 7.79 -17.53 -1.34
N GLU A 31 9.07 -17.60 -1.68
CA GLU A 31 9.73 -18.80 -2.20
C GLU A 31 9.75 -19.93 -1.15
N GLU A 32 10.08 -19.63 0.11
CA GLU A 32 10.05 -20.58 1.22
C GLU A 32 8.63 -21.18 1.37
N LYS A 33 7.60 -20.34 1.38
CA LYS A 33 6.20 -20.77 1.46
C LYS A 33 5.80 -21.66 0.27
N LYS A 34 6.18 -21.31 -0.97
CA LYS A 34 5.94 -22.13 -2.16
C LYS A 34 6.59 -23.53 -2.07
N LYS A 35 7.72 -23.64 -1.38
CA LYS A 35 8.41 -24.91 -1.10
C LYS A 35 7.84 -25.67 0.10
N GLY A 36 6.79 -25.19 0.73
CA GLY A 36 6.19 -25.79 1.93
C GLY A 36 7.05 -25.64 3.19
N ILE A 37 8.00 -24.70 3.20
CA ILE A 37 8.83 -24.40 4.36
C ILE A 37 8.03 -23.48 5.28
N THR A 38 7.67 -23.97 6.47
CA THR A 38 7.01 -23.17 7.49
C THR A 38 8.01 -22.32 8.24
N GLY A 39 7.73 -21.02 8.35
CA GLY A 39 8.54 -20.09 9.13
C GLY A 39 8.39 -20.32 10.63
N ASN A 40 9.36 -19.87 11.39
CA ASN A 40 9.39 -20.00 12.84
C ASN A 40 10.02 -18.77 13.52
N ARG A 41 10.14 -17.67 12.76
CA ARG A 41 10.84 -16.46 13.18
C ARG A 41 10.09 -15.69 14.26
N LEU A 42 8.76 -15.90 14.33
CA LEU A 42 7.87 -15.23 15.29
C LEU A 42 7.23 -16.19 16.27
N LYS A 43 7.85 -17.36 16.49
CA LYS A 43 7.31 -18.35 17.41
C LYS A 43 7.05 -17.75 18.80
N GLY A 44 5.80 -17.88 19.24
CA GLY A 44 5.35 -17.41 20.55
C GLY A 44 5.07 -15.92 20.64
N LYS A 45 5.17 -15.16 19.54
CA LYS A 45 4.82 -13.74 19.49
C LYS A 45 3.30 -13.55 19.36
N ASN A 46 2.76 -12.57 20.06
CA ASN A 46 1.36 -12.18 19.99
C ASN A 46 1.25 -10.83 19.28
N ILE A 47 0.39 -10.75 18.26
CA ILE A 47 0.26 -9.55 17.43
C ILE A 47 -1.19 -9.05 17.48
N ALA A 48 -1.38 -7.80 17.92
CA ALA A 48 -2.69 -7.15 17.88
C ALA A 48 -2.99 -6.63 16.47
N LEU A 49 -4.15 -6.97 15.93
CA LEU A 49 -4.67 -6.46 14.66
C LEU A 49 -5.85 -5.54 14.94
N LEU A 50 -5.58 -4.23 15.01
CA LEU A 50 -6.49 -3.19 15.49
C LEU A 50 -7.21 -2.53 14.30
N PHE A 51 -8.53 -2.74 14.17
CA PHE A 51 -9.30 -2.32 13.01
C PHE A 51 -10.46 -1.39 13.36
N GLU A 52 -10.37 -0.11 13.00
CA GLU A 52 -11.50 0.81 12.97
C GLU A 52 -12.35 0.66 11.70
N LYS A 53 -11.73 0.19 10.61
CA LYS A 53 -12.39 -0.07 9.30
C LYS A 53 -12.27 -1.55 8.93
N PRO A 54 -13.35 -2.21 8.50
CA PRO A 54 -13.28 -3.61 8.05
C PRO A 54 -12.38 -3.75 6.82
N SER A 55 -11.72 -4.89 6.70
CA SER A 55 -10.93 -5.25 5.53
C SER A 55 -10.71 -6.76 5.44
N THR A 56 -11.11 -7.34 4.32
CA THR A 56 -10.83 -8.76 4.04
C THR A 56 -9.34 -8.97 3.79
N ARG A 57 -8.77 -8.24 2.83
CA ARG A 57 -7.38 -8.45 2.39
C ARG A 57 -6.36 -8.15 3.47
N THR A 58 -6.41 -6.99 4.10
CA THR A 58 -5.47 -6.63 5.17
C THR A 58 -5.55 -7.62 6.33
N ARG A 59 -6.78 -7.94 6.79
CA ARG A 59 -6.96 -8.92 7.87
C ARG A 59 -6.39 -10.29 7.50
N CYS A 60 -6.75 -10.83 6.33
CA CYS A 60 -6.25 -12.14 5.90
C CYS A 60 -4.73 -12.15 5.73
N ALA A 61 -4.15 -11.09 5.14
CA ALA A 61 -2.72 -10.99 4.92
C ALA A 61 -1.95 -10.99 6.25
N PHE A 62 -2.37 -10.18 7.24
CA PHE A 62 -1.74 -10.16 8.57
C PHE A 62 -1.95 -11.46 9.33
N VAL A 63 -3.16 -12.02 9.33
CA VAL A 63 -3.43 -13.28 10.02
C VAL A 63 -2.61 -14.43 9.46
N VAL A 64 -2.60 -14.58 8.13
CA VAL A 64 -1.87 -15.68 7.49
C VAL A 64 -0.37 -15.45 7.59
N GLY A 65 0.11 -14.24 7.30
CA GLY A 65 1.54 -13.92 7.39
C GLY A 65 2.12 -14.13 8.79
N ALA A 66 1.42 -13.71 9.84
CA ALA A 66 1.84 -13.94 11.21
C ALA A 66 1.89 -15.45 11.55
N ARG A 67 0.88 -16.20 11.16
CA ARG A 67 0.81 -17.65 11.42
C ARG A 67 1.87 -18.44 10.66
N ASP A 68 2.17 -18.06 9.42
CA ASP A 68 3.22 -18.70 8.63
C ASP A 68 4.60 -18.61 9.31
N GLU A 69 4.81 -17.58 10.14
CA GLU A 69 6.04 -17.36 10.91
C GLU A 69 5.93 -17.79 12.39
N GLY A 70 4.82 -18.45 12.79
CA GLY A 70 4.62 -19.01 14.12
C GLY A 70 4.09 -18.06 15.18
N ALA A 71 3.58 -16.89 14.78
CA ALA A 71 2.94 -15.93 15.67
C ALA A 71 1.44 -16.20 15.89
N PHE A 72 0.87 -15.55 16.90
CA PHE A 72 -0.54 -15.58 17.25
C PHE A 72 -1.17 -14.20 16.98
N PRO A 73 -1.84 -13.99 15.85
CA PRO A 73 -2.57 -12.75 15.57
C PRO A 73 -3.92 -12.76 16.29
N GLU A 74 -4.22 -11.68 17.01
CA GLU A 74 -5.52 -11.41 17.62
C GLU A 74 -6.19 -10.25 16.92
N TYR A 75 -7.42 -10.48 16.41
CA TYR A 75 -8.19 -9.46 15.74
C TYR A 75 -9.05 -8.67 16.73
N LEU A 76 -8.85 -7.36 16.73
CA LEU A 76 -9.57 -6.41 17.57
C LEU A 76 -10.33 -5.44 16.64
N GLY A 77 -11.60 -5.75 16.39
CA GLY A 77 -12.48 -4.92 15.57
C GLY A 77 -13.03 -3.71 16.33
N LYS A 78 -13.71 -2.84 15.60
CA LYS A 78 -14.27 -1.60 16.13
C LYS A 78 -15.18 -1.82 17.37
N ASP A 79 -15.92 -2.92 17.39
CA ASP A 79 -16.85 -3.24 18.48
C ASP A 79 -16.16 -3.94 19.66
N ASP A 80 -14.92 -4.41 19.48
CA ASP A 80 -14.14 -5.10 20.49
C ASP A 80 -13.26 -4.14 21.32
N ILE A 81 -13.13 -2.88 20.87
CA ILE A 81 -12.18 -1.90 21.43
C ILE A 81 -12.89 -0.60 21.83
N GLN A 82 -12.29 0.12 22.78
CA GLN A 82 -12.77 1.42 23.26
C GLN A 82 -11.95 2.60 22.73
N LEU A 83 -11.16 2.38 21.68
CA LEU A 83 -10.22 3.35 21.10
C LEU A 83 -10.90 4.67 20.76
N GLY A 84 -10.44 5.76 21.35
CA GLY A 84 -10.95 7.10 21.09
C GLY A 84 -12.37 7.41 21.64
N HIS A 85 -12.99 6.49 22.36
CA HIS A 85 -14.32 6.69 22.96
C HIS A 85 -14.24 6.84 24.49
N LYS A 86 -14.01 5.75 25.23
CA LYS A 86 -13.88 5.76 26.69
C LYS A 86 -12.41 5.73 27.13
N GLU A 87 -11.51 5.41 26.23
CA GLU A 87 -10.09 5.32 26.49
C GLU A 87 -9.32 6.15 25.45
N SER A 88 -8.28 6.85 25.88
CA SER A 88 -7.43 7.61 24.95
C SER A 88 -6.61 6.66 24.08
N VAL A 89 -6.21 7.11 22.88
CA VAL A 89 -5.32 6.35 21.99
C VAL A 89 -4.02 6.00 22.72
N ALA A 90 -3.46 6.94 23.48
CA ALA A 90 -2.24 6.74 24.26
C ALA A 90 -2.39 5.65 25.35
N ASP A 91 -3.53 5.57 26.02
CA ASP A 91 -3.75 4.55 27.05
C ASP A 91 -3.99 3.17 26.43
N THR A 92 -4.79 3.09 25.37
CA THR A 92 -4.92 1.87 24.58
C THR A 92 -3.56 1.37 24.07
N ALA A 93 -2.71 2.27 23.57
CA ALA A 93 -1.37 1.92 23.09
C ALA A 93 -0.51 1.33 24.23
N ARG A 94 -0.51 1.94 25.41
CA ARG A 94 0.24 1.45 26.57
C ARG A 94 -0.25 0.08 27.07
N VAL A 95 -1.57 -0.14 27.05
CA VAL A 95 -2.17 -1.43 27.45
C VAL A 95 -1.78 -2.51 26.43
N LEU A 96 -2.02 -2.27 25.15
CA LEU A 96 -1.71 -3.24 24.10
C LEU A 96 -0.20 -3.54 24.02
N GLY A 97 0.65 -2.53 24.15
CA GLY A 97 2.10 -2.70 24.13
C GLY A 97 2.68 -3.48 25.31
N ARG A 98 1.89 -3.72 26.40
CA ARG A 98 2.26 -4.61 27.52
C ARG A 98 1.74 -6.03 27.36
N MET A 99 0.81 -6.26 26.44
CA MET A 99 0.18 -7.56 26.19
C MET A 99 0.67 -8.20 24.89
N PHE A 100 1.02 -7.39 23.90
CA PHE A 100 1.39 -7.83 22.55
C PHE A 100 2.83 -7.45 22.21
N ASP A 101 3.42 -8.19 21.30
CA ASP A 101 4.78 -7.96 20.78
C ASP A 101 4.82 -7.00 19.59
N GLY A 102 3.66 -6.67 19.03
CA GLY A 102 3.50 -5.72 17.93
C GLY A 102 2.04 -5.41 17.67
N ILE A 103 1.78 -4.28 17.02
CA ILE A 103 0.42 -3.78 16.75
C ILE A 103 0.30 -3.40 15.28
N GLU A 104 -0.66 -3.97 14.57
CA GLU A 104 -1.13 -3.47 13.29
C GLU A 104 -2.34 -2.56 13.53
N PHE A 105 -2.39 -1.46 12.82
CA PHE A 105 -3.51 -0.53 12.86
C PHE A 105 -4.05 -0.26 11.46
N ARG A 106 -5.36 -0.42 11.32
CA ARG A 106 -6.11 0.01 10.15
C ARG A 106 -7.27 0.89 10.57
N GLY A 107 -7.22 2.17 10.21
CA GLY A 107 -8.21 3.12 10.68
C GLY A 107 -8.43 4.31 9.76
N PHE A 108 -8.88 5.41 10.37
CA PHE A 108 -9.15 6.65 9.68
C PHE A 108 -7.95 7.58 9.72
N LYS A 109 -7.69 8.22 10.85
CA LYS A 109 -6.70 9.29 10.97
C LYS A 109 -5.28 8.75 11.04
N HIS A 110 -4.36 9.33 10.27
CA HIS A 110 -2.95 9.00 10.36
C HIS A 110 -2.37 9.36 11.73
N SER A 111 -2.80 10.47 12.34
CA SER A 111 -2.40 10.86 13.69
C SER A 111 -2.69 9.80 14.76
N THR A 112 -3.71 8.95 14.57
CA THR A 112 -4.00 7.83 15.48
C THR A 112 -2.89 6.78 15.47
N VAL A 113 -2.41 6.38 14.29
CA VAL A 113 -1.32 5.40 14.20
C VAL A 113 0.02 5.97 14.68
N GLU A 114 0.26 7.27 14.47
CA GLU A 114 1.43 7.96 15.03
C GLU A 114 1.38 7.98 16.57
N GLU A 115 0.22 8.26 17.15
CA GLU A 115 0.04 8.25 18.61
C GLU A 115 0.20 6.83 19.18
N LEU A 116 -0.36 5.80 18.51
CA LEU A 116 -0.12 4.40 18.89
C LEU A 116 1.38 4.09 18.88
N ALA A 117 2.10 4.44 17.82
CA ALA A 117 3.55 4.22 17.71
C ALA A 117 4.33 4.91 18.82
N LYS A 118 3.94 6.13 19.19
CA LYS A 118 4.59 6.91 20.24
C LYS A 118 4.49 6.29 21.63
N PHE A 119 3.40 5.61 21.95
CA PHE A 119 3.10 5.15 23.30
C PHE A 119 3.08 3.62 23.51
N ALA A 120 3.07 2.84 22.42
CA ALA A 120 2.97 1.38 22.53
C ALA A 120 4.22 0.71 23.13
N GLY A 121 5.41 1.23 22.86
CA GLY A 121 6.68 0.60 23.28
C GLY A 121 7.00 -0.71 22.53
N VAL A 122 6.20 -1.07 21.52
CA VAL A 122 6.39 -2.19 20.60
C VAL A 122 6.22 -1.69 19.16
N PRO A 123 6.70 -2.42 18.13
CA PRO A 123 6.49 -2.03 16.75
C PRO A 123 5.02 -1.83 16.39
N VAL A 124 4.74 -0.76 15.63
CA VAL A 124 3.42 -0.46 15.11
C VAL A 124 3.48 -0.37 13.58
N TRP A 125 2.54 -1.03 12.91
CA TRP A 125 2.46 -1.09 11.45
C TRP A 125 1.15 -0.48 10.95
N ASN A 126 1.28 0.42 9.98
CA ASN A 126 0.14 1.05 9.34
C ASN A 126 -0.44 0.14 8.25
N GLY A 127 -1.53 -0.55 8.55
CA GLY A 127 -2.29 -1.34 7.58
C GLY A 127 -3.07 -0.50 6.58
N LEU A 128 -3.52 0.68 6.98
CA LEU A 128 -4.10 1.77 6.17
C LEU A 128 -4.57 2.91 7.08
N THR A 129 -4.32 4.13 6.65
CA THR A 129 -4.98 5.35 7.14
C THR A 129 -5.55 6.17 5.98
N ASP A 130 -6.20 7.30 6.27
CA ASP A 130 -6.69 8.24 5.26
C ASP A 130 -5.56 8.88 4.43
N GLU A 131 -4.35 8.97 4.98
CA GLU A 131 -3.20 9.58 4.28
C GLU A 131 -2.28 8.57 3.59
N TYR A 132 -2.08 7.36 4.17
CA TYR A 132 -1.10 6.39 3.67
C TYR A 132 -1.55 4.93 3.76
N HIS A 133 -1.06 4.12 2.81
CA HIS A 133 -1.21 2.67 2.80
C HIS A 133 0.13 1.97 2.45
N PRO A 134 1.17 2.11 3.29
CA PRO A 134 2.53 1.70 2.92
C PRO A 134 2.68 0.20 2.67
N THR A 135 1.89 -0.64 3.35
CA THR A 135 1.93 -2.10 3.17
C THR A 135 1.41 -2.53 1.80
N GLN A 136 0.51 -1.76 1.18
CA GLN A 136 0.07 -2.01 -0.19
C GLN A 136 1.20 -1.75 -1.17
N ILE A 137 1.91 -0.64 -1.00
CA ILE A 137 2.97 -0.24 -1.92
C ILE A 137 4.12 -1.27 -1.95
N LEU A 138 4.44 -1.90 -0.83
CA LEU A 138 5.40 -3.01 -0.83
C LEU A 138 4.92 -4.19 -1.70
N ALA A 139 3.62 -4.50 -1.67
CA ALA A 139 3.05 -5.56 -2.51
C ALA A 139 3.05 -5.17 -3.99
N ASP A 140 2.72 -3.92 -4.30
CA ASP A 140 2.75 -3.38 -5.65
C ASP A 140 4.16 -3.47 -6.24
N MET A 141 5.17 -3.04 -5.49
CA MET A 141 6.58 -3.11 -5.89
C MET A 141 7.07 -4.55 -6.06
N LEU A 142 6.67 -5.46 -5.16
CA LEU A 142 7.03 -6.86 -5.29
C LEU A 142 6.42 -7.46 -6.57
N THR A 143 5.15 -7.15 -6.86
CA THR A 143 4.45 -7.60 -8.07
C THR A 143 5.13 -7.09 -9.34
N MET A 144 5.45 -5.80 -9.37
CA MET A 144 6.21 -5.20 -10.48
C MET A 144 7.58 -5.87 -10.66
N LYS A 145 8.31 -6.08 -9.55
CA LYS A 145 9.62 -6.73 -9.56
C LYS A 145 9.56 -8.18 -10.06
N GLU A 146 8.52 -8.92 -9.69
CA GLU A 146 8.28 -10.28 -10.18
C GLU A 146 7.96 -10.31 -11.67
N HIS A 147 7.20 -9.33 -12.15
CA HIS A 147 6.78 -9.28 -13.56
C HIS A 147 7.89 -8.78 -14.49
N PHE A 148 8.60 -7.71 -14.10
CA PHE A 148 9.60 -7.03 -14.94
C PHE A 148 11.05 -7.38 -14.59
N GLY A 149 11.31 -8.08 -13.49
CA GLY A 149 12.66 -8.40 -13.00
C GLY A 149 13.42 -7.20 -12.40
N LYS A 150 12.85 -6.01 -12.44
CA LYS A 150 13.45 -4.75 -11.95
C LYS A 150 12.36 -3.77 -11.55
N LEU A 151 12.75 -2.68 -10.87
CA LEU A 151 11.89 -1.52 -10.61
C LEU A 151 12.44 -0.26 -11.31
N CYS A 152 13.72 0.00 -11.14
CA CYS A 152 14.35 1.20 -11.67
C CYS A 152 14.11 1.36 -13.18
N GLY A 153 13.70 2.56 -13.58
CA GLY A 153 13.45 2.95 -14.97
C GLY A 153 12.15 2.40 -15.58
N LEU A 154 11.23 1.86 -14.76
CA LEU A 154 9.87 1.58 -15.21
C LEU A 154 9.06 2.88 -15.30
N GLU A 155 8.12 2.92 -16.23
CA GLU A 155 7.14 3.99 -16.40
C GLU A 155 5.82 3.59 -15.71
N PHE A 156 5.53 4.20 -14.58
CA PHE A 156 4.33 3.92 -13.77
C PHE A 156 3.33 5.07 -13.87
N VAL A 157 2.10 4.77 -14.22
CA VAL A 157 1.01 5.75 -14.29
C VAL A 157 -0.10 5.39 -13.30
N TYR A 158 -0.31 6.26 -12.31
CA TYR A 158 -1.51 6.24 -11.48
C TYR A 158 -2.60 7.10 -12.12
N VAL A 159 -3.82 6.58 -12.21
CA VAL A 159 -4.97 7.26 -12.82
C VAL A 159 -6.10 7.36 -11.81
N GLY A 160 -6.54 8.56 -11.46
CA GLY A 160 -7.67 8.73 -10.54
C GLY A 160 -7.58 9.94 -9.62
N ASP A 161 -8.01 9.81 -8.34
CA ASP A 161 -7.87 10.86 -7.34
C ASP A 161 -6.43 10.91 -6.81
N GLY A 162 -5.67 11.92 -7.20
CA GLY A 162 -4.28 12.12 -6.77
C GLY A 162 -4.11 12.52 -5.31
N ARG A 163 -5.20 12.69 -4.54
CA ARG A 163 -5.16 13.10 -3.12
C ARG A 163 -5.41 11.94 -2.16
N ASN A 164 -5.71 10.75 -2.68
CA ASN A 164 -6.00 9.62 -1.82
C ASN A 164 -4.72 8.97 -1.25
N ASN A 165 -4.88 8.10 -0.26
CA ASN A 165 -3.77 7.43 0.42
C ASN A 165 -2.93 6.54 -0.51
N MET A 166 -3.54 5.99 -1.57
CA MET A 166 -2.81 5.19 -2.56
C MET A 166 -1.90 6.06 -3.41
N ALA A 167 -2.42 7.16 -3.98
CA ALA A 167 -1.61 8.11 -4.73
C ALA A 167 -0.45 8.65 -3.89
N ASN A 168 -0.73 9.06 -2.64
CA ASN A 168 0.29 9.56 -1.72
C ASN A 168 1.41 8.55 -1.48
N SER A 169 1.03 7.30 -1.19
CA SER A 169 2.00 6.24 -0.87
C SER A 169 2.77 5.76 -2.10
N LEU A 170 2.10 5.67 -3.27
CA LEU A 170 2.72 5.32 -4.55
C LEU A 170 3.77 6.37 -4.95
N MET A 171 3.42 7.66 -4.87
CA MET A 171 4.37 8.75 -5.19
C MET A 171 5.67 8.60 -4.39
N ILE A 172 5.56 8.42 -3.08
CA ILE A 172 6.72 8.26 -2.19
C ILE A 172 7.53 7.01 -2.56
N GLY A 173 6.86 5.88 -2.71
CA GLY A 173 7.53 4.61 -2.94
C GLY A 173 8.18 4.53 -4.31
N MET A 174 7.46 4.91 -5.38
CA MET A 174 7.96 4.83 -6.74
C MET A 174 9.15 5.76 -6.97
N THR A 175 9.06 7.02 -6.52
CA THR A 175 10.17 7.97 -6.67
C THR A 175 11.41 7.56 -5.88
N LYS A 176 11.28 7.02 -4.66
CA LYS A 176 12.42 6.49 -3.89
C LYS A 176 13.12 5.32 -4.58
N LEU A 177 12.37 4.44 -5.26
CA LEU A 177 12.93 3.23 -5.86
C LEU A 177 13.34 3.36 -7.33
N GLY A 178 13.40 4.57 -7.83
CA GLY A 178 13.88 4.79 -9.18
C GLY A 178 12.85 4.47 -10.28
N VAL A 179 11.56 4.53 -9.97
CA VAL A 179 10.45 4.36 -10.91
C VAL A 179 9.96 5.74 -11.38
N ASN A 180 9.87 5.97 -12.68
CA ASN A 180 9.26 7.18 -13.22
C ASN A 180 7.77 7.16 -12.91
N MET A 181 7.27 8.20 -12.26
CA MET A 181 5.90 8.25 -11.75
C MET A 181 5.10 9.35 -12.45
N THR A 182 3.97 8.98 -13.04
CA THR A 182 2.96 9.92 -13.51
C THR A 182 1.69 9.78 -12.69
N VAL A 183 1.18 10.90 -12.17
CA VAL A 183 -0.15 11.02 -11.56
C VAL A 183 -1.06 11.71 -12.56
N LEU A 184 -1.94 10.94 -13.18
CA LEU A 184 -2.94 11.42 -14.13
C LEU A 184 -4.27 11.63 -13.39
N ALA A 185 -4.63 12.90 -13.16
CA ALA A 185 -5.80 13.28 -12.38
C ALA A 185 -6.42 14.58 -12.92
N PRO A 186 -7.70 14.87 -12.65
CA PRO A 186 -8.23 16.22 -12.82
C PRO A 186 -7.48 17.23 -11.94
N LYS A 187 -7.27 18.46 -12.39
CA LYS A 187 -6.54 19.50 -11.63
C LYS A 187 -7.05 19.71 -10.20
N SER A 188 -8.35 19.61 -9.98
CA SER A 188 -8.96 19.72 -8.66
C SER A 188 -8.65 18.55 -7.72
N LEU A 189 -8.10 17.47 -8.25
CA LEU A 189 -7.70 16.25 -7.53
C LEU A 189 -6.19 16.01 -7.58
N PHE A 190 -5.38 17.01 -7.87
CA PHE A 190 -3.93 16.90 -7.79
C PHE A 190 -3.48 16.68 -6.34
N PRO A 191 -2.38 15.96 -6.10
CA PRO A 191 -1.75 15.85 -4.80
C PRO A 191 -1.42 17.23 -4.20
N SER A 192 -1.19 17.31 -2.90
CA SER A 192 -0.73 18.55 -2.27
C SER A 192 0.65 18.98 -2.78
N GLU A 193 0.89 20.29 -2.86
CA GLU A 193 2.19 20.83 -3.27
C GLU A 193 3.33 20.33 -2.38
N ASP A 194 3.09 20.22 -1.07
CA ASP A 194 4.10 19.71 -0.12
C ASP A 194 4.51 18.27 -0.45
N LEU A 195 3.55 17.42 -0.82
CA LEU A 195 3.85 16.04 -1.21
C LEU A 195 4.56 15.98 -2.56
N ILE A 196 4.15 16.79 -3.53
CA ILE A 196 4.82 16.88 -4.84
C ILE A 196 6.29 17.29 -4.64
N ASN A 197 6.55 18.37 -3.91
CA ASN A 197 7.90 18.87 -3.63
C ASN A 197 8.77 17.81 -2.92
N LEU A 198 8.19 17.08 -1.95
CA LEU A 198 8.87 15.99 -1.26
C LEU A 198 9.24 14.86 -2.24
N CYS A 199 8.29 14.42 -3.08
CA CYS A 199 8.53 13.33 -4.02
C CYS A 199 9.45 13.75 -5.18
N GLU A 200 9.48 15.01 -5.58
CA GLU A 200 10.46 15.56 -6.50
C GLU A 200 11.89 15.49 -5.92
N SER A 201 12.05 15.72 -4.60
CA SER A 201 13.38 15.53 -3.98
C SER A 201 13.84 14.07 -4.06
N TYR A 202 12.95 13.11 -3.80
CA TYR A 202 13.25 11.69 -3.95
C TYR A 202 13.53 11.29 -5.42
N ALA A 203 12.78 11.86 -6.36
CA ALA A 203 12.98 11.62 -7.78
C ALA A 203 14.35 12.14 -8.24
N ASN A 204 14.77 13.31 -7.78
CA ASN A 204 16.10 13.85 -8.04
C ASN A 204 17.23 12.98 -7.46
N GLU A 205 17.06 12.46 -6.23
CA GLU A 205 18.02 11.56 -5.59
C GLU A 205 18.14 10.20 -6.32
N SER A 206 17.06 9.72 -6.91
CA SER A 206 16.98 8.42 -7.59
C SER A 206 17.16 8.48 -9.10
N ASP A 207 17.40 9.69 -9.67
CA ASP A 207 17.51 9.97 -11.13
C ASP A 207 16.25 9.52 -11.89
N THR A 208 15.07 9.93 -11.38
CA THR A 208 13.76 9.62 -11.98
C THR A 208 12.91 10.87 -12.18
N LYS A 209 11.74 10.68 -12.75
CA LYS A 209 10.80 11.77 -13.04
C LYS A 209 9.49 11.58 -12.27
N LEU A 210 8.97 12.68 -11.74
CA LEU A 210 7.61 12.78 -11.27
C LEU A 210 6.85 13.76 -12.17
N LEU A 211 5.71 13.32 -12.70
CA LEU A 211 4.80 14.15 -13.48
C LEU A 211 3.39 14.13 -12.86
N VAL A 212 2.84 15.29 -12.57
CA VAL A 212 1.43 15.44 -12.17
C VAL A 212 0.70 16.20 -13.28
N THR A 213 -0.31 15.59 -13.90
CA THR A 213 -0.94 16.16 -15.10
C THR A 213 -2.39 15.75 -15.24
N ASP A 214 -3.15 16.54 -15.99
CA ASP A 214 -4.50 16.23 -16.46
C ASP A 214 -4.53 15.78 -17.95
N ASP A 215 -3.38 15.72 -18.61
CA ASP A 215 -3.27 15.29 -20.00
C ASP A 215 -3.31 13.76 -20.12
N ILE A 216 -4.39 13.23 -20.69
CA ILE A 216 -4.61 11.80 -20.91
C ILE A 216 -3.53 11.17 -21.82
N ASN A 217 -2.85 11.93 -22.64
CA ASN A 217 -1.80 11.42 -23.52
C ASN A 217 -0.51 11.08 -22.76
N SER A 218 -0.38 11.53 -21.53
CA SER A 218 0.76 11.21 -20.64
C SER A 218 0.90 9.71 -20.31
N VAL A 219 -0.11 8.89 -20.59
CA VAL A 219 -0.05 7.43 -20.39
C VAL A 219 0.81 6.70 -21.42
N SER A 220 1.22 7.36 -22.50
CA SER A 220 1.96 6.73 -23.60
C SER A 220 3.26 6.07 -23.11
N GLY A 221 3.45 4.80 -23.47
CA GLY A 221 4.65 4.03 -23.13
C GLY A 221 4.71 3.48 -21.71
N ALA A 222 3.63 3.61 -20.90
CA ALA A 222 3.60 3.10 -19.53
C ALA A 222 3.85 1.59 -19.46
N ASP A 223 4.69 1.18 -18.49
CA ASP A 223 4.87 -0.23 -18.11
C ASP A 223 3.73 -0.69 -17.21
N VAL A 224 3.28 0.18 -16.33
CA VAL A 224 2.23 -0.09 -15.35
C VAL A 224 1.16 1.00 -15.43
N ILE A 225 -0.10 0.59 -15.49
CA ILE A 225 -1.25 1.45 -15.26
C ILE A 225 -1.97 1.00 -14.01
N TYR A 226 -2.16 1.92 -13.07
CA TYR A 226 -2.74 1.69 -11.75
C TYR A 226 -3.94 2.61 -11.53
N THR A 227 -5.01 2.09 -10.96
CA THR A 227 -6.13 2.92 -10.48
C THR A 227 -6.64 2.44 -9.14
N ASP A 228 -7.45 3.24 -8.49
CA ASP A 228 -8.14 2.94 -7.24
C ASP A 228 -9.58 3.43 -7.31
N VAL A 229 -10.42 3.01 -6.36
CA VAL A 229 -11.83 3.42 -6.28
C VAL A 229 -11.96 4.94 -6.28
N TRP A 230 -12.94 5.45 -7.00
CA TRP A 230 -13.17 6.90 -7.09
C TRP A 230 -13.82 7.51 -5.85
N ALA A 231 -14.52 6.69 -5.07
CA ALA A 231 -15.08 7.10 -3.79
C ALA A 231 -14.62 6.14 -2.70
N SER A 232 -13.91 6.65 -1.72
CA SER A 232 -13.46 5.89 -0.57
C SER A 232 -14.61 5.63 0.41
N MET A 233 -14.48 4.60 1.26
CA MET A 233 -15.44 4.34 2.34
C MET A 233 -15.58 5.56 3.25
N GLY A 234 -16.82 6.05 3.42
CA GLY A 234 -17.15 7.24 4.22
C GLY A 234 -17.28 8.53 3.39
N GLU A 235 -17.20 8.45 2.04
CA GLU A 235 -17.38 9.60 1.14
C GLU A 235 -18.58 9.41 0.19
N GLU A 236 -19.54 8.58 0.56
CA GLU A 236 -20.70 8.21 -0.29
C GLU A 236 -21.49 9.43 -0.76
N ASP A 237 -21.55 10.49 0.05
CA ASP A 237 -22.24 11.75 -0.28
C ASP A 237 -21.57 12.50 -1.46
N LYS A 238 -20.27 12.30 -1.67
CA LYS A 238 -19.50 12.92 -2.74
C LYS A 238 -19.32 12.01 -3.96
N ALA A 239 -19.79 10.77 -3.88
CA ALA A 239 -19.54 9.75 -4.89
C ALA A 239 -20.03 10.17 -6.30
N LYS A 240 -21.21 10.79 -6.40
CA LYS A 240 -21.76 11.19 -7.69
C LYS A 240 -20.91 12.27 -8.38
N GLU A 241 -20.51 13.30 -7.64
CA GLU A 241 -19.67 14.38 -8.17
C GLU A 241 -18.30 13.82 -8.61
N ARG A 242 -17.72 12.94 -7.81
CA ARG A 242 -16.43 12.29 -8.13
C ARG A 242 -16.51 11.40 -9.37
N ILE A 243 -17.56 10.61 -9.50
CA ILE A 243 -17.79 9.77 -10.67
C ILE A 243 -17.83 10.60 -11.95
N GLU A 244 -18.59 11.69 -11.97
CA GLU A 244 -18.67 12.57 -13.15
C GLU A 244 -17.33 13.23 -13.46
N LEU A 245 -16.60 13.68 -12.44
CA LEU A 245 -15.29 14.31 -12.59
C LEU A 245 -14.22 13.33 -13.09
N LEU A 246 -14.23 12.08 -12.61
CA LEU A 246 -13.24 11.06 -12.92
C LEU A 246 -13.59 10.20 -14.14
N LYS A 247 -14.82 10.25 -14.62
CA LYS A 247 -15.28 9.47 -15.78
C LYS A 247 -14.37 9.58 -17.02
N PRO A 248 -13.79 10.76 -17.37
CA PRO A 248 -12.83 10.85 -18.48
C PRO A 248 -11.51 10.08 -18.23
N TYR A 249 -11.23 9.76 -16.99
CA TYR A 249 -10.02 9.06 -16.53
C TYR A 249 -10.24 7.57 -16.25
N GLN A 250 -11.36 7.00 -16.69
CA GLN A 250 -11.62 5.57 -16.56
C GLN A 250 -10.54 4.75 -17.29
N VAL A 251 -9.98 3.75 -16.61
CA VAL A 251 -9.09 2.78 -17.25
C VAL A 251 -9.94 1.81 -18.07
N ASN A 252 -9.98 2.05 -19.36
CA ASN A 252 -10.75 1.31 -20.35
C ASN A 252 -9.88 0.97 -21.55
N LYS A 253 -10.42 0.20 -22.50
CA LYS A 253 -9.71 -0.24 -23.68
C LYS A 253 -9.09 0.93 -24.50
N SER A 254 -9.81 2.05 -24.63
CA SER A 254 -9.29 3.21 -25.35
C SER A 254 -8.06 3.83 -24.64
N LEU A 255 -8.04 3.84 -23.32
CA LEU A 255 -6.87 4.31 -22.56
C LEU A 255 -5.70 3.34 -22.68
N ILE A 256 -5.95 2.03 -22.63
CA ILE A 256 -4.92 1.00 -22.87
C ILE A 256 -4.33 1.10 -24.28
N GLU A 257 -5.16 1.33 -25.30
CA GLU A 257 -4.71 1.54 -26.68
C GLU A 257 -3.80 2.78 -26.82
N LYS A 258 -4.06 3.84 -26.05
CA LYS A 258 -3.21 5.05 -26.00
C LYS A 258 -1.83 4.80 -25.40
N ILE A 259 -1.70 3.84 -24.50
CA ILE A 259 -0.40 3.45 -23.92
C ILE A 259 0.51 2.92 -25.03
N GLY A 260 -0.04 2.15 -25.97
CA GLY A 260 0.69 1.64 -27.13
C GLY A 260 1.75 0.59 -26.83
N LYS A 261 1.68 -0.07 -25.67
CA LYS A 261 2.67 -1.05 -25.20
C LYS A 261 1.96 -2.33 -24.75
N GLU A 262 2.17 -3.43 -25.47
CA GLU A 262 1.51 -4.73 -25.22
C GLU A 262 1.88 -5.35 -23.86
N SER A 263 3.09 -5.05 -23.36
CA SER A 263 3.58 -5.57 -22.08
C SER A 263 3.10 -4.78 -20.85
N THR A 264 2.25 -3.77 -21.03
CA THR A 264 1.70 -2.98 -19.92
C THR A 264 0.85 -3.86 -19.03
N ILE A 265 1.12 -3.85 -17.71
CA ILE A 265 0.26 -4.51 -16.73
C ILE A 265 -0.74 -3.54 -16.12
N PHE A 266 -1.92 -4.06 -15.78
CA PHE A 266 -2.94 -3.36 -15.00
C PHE A 266 -2.89 -3.80 -13.54
N MET A 267 -2.89 -2.82 -12.63
CA MET A 267 -2.85 -3.01 -11.17
C MET A 267 -3.97 -2.25 -10.47
N HIS A 268 -4.42 -2.77 -9.34
CA HIS A 268 -5.47 -2.19 -8.50
C HIS A 268 -5.46 -2.81 -7.10
N CYS A 269 -5.40 -2.01 -6.04
CA CYS A 269 -5.35 -2.49 -4.65
C CYS A 269 -6.59 -3.27 -4.17
N LEU A 270 -7.67 -3.24 -4.95
CA LEU A 270 -8.97 -3.83 -4.63
C LEU A 270 -9.61 -3.28 -3.31
N PRO A 271 -10.96 -3.26 -3.22
CA PRO A 271 -11.93 -3.74 -4.21
C PRO A 271 -12.03 -2.82 -5.41
N ALA A 272 -12.35 -3.35 -6.59
CA ALA A 272 -12.63 -2.55 -7.79
C ALA A 272 -14.14 -2.44 -8.02
N VAL A 273 -14.59 -1.27 -8.48
CA VAL A 273 -15.96 -1.06 -8.93
C VAL A 273 -15.98 -1.06 -10.46
N LYS A 274 -16.10 -2.25 -11.04
CA LYS A 274 -16.13 -2.43 -12.49
C LYS A 274 -17.23 -1.57 -13.13
N GLY A 275 -16.88 -0.84 -14.19
CA GLY A 275 -17.75 0.13 -14.86
C GLY A 275 -17.58 1.57 -14.34
N TYR A 276 -16.86 1.78 -13.22
CA TYR A 276 -16.44 3.11 -12.76
C TYR A 276 -14.96 3.33 -13.09
N GLU A 277 -14.03 3.10 -12.15
CA GLU A 277 -12.61 3.39 -12.35
C GLU A 277 -11.93 2.49 -13.38
N VAL A 278 -12.47 1.29 -13.60
CA VAL A 278 -11.96 0.35 -14.60
C VAL A 278 -13.11 -0.39 -15.28
N THR A 279 -12.97 -0.70 -16.56
CA THR A 279 -13.91 -1.56 -17.28
C THR A 279 -13.62 -3.04 -17.02
N GLU A 280 -14.66 -3.89 -17.15
CA GLU A 280 -14.53 -5.31 -16.89
C GLU A 280 -13.53 -6.02 -17.82
N ASP A 281 -13.50 -5.64 -19.09
CA ASP A 281 -12.59 -6.20 -20.10
C ASP A 281 -11.10 -5.91 -19.78
N VAL A 282 -10.79 -4.74 -19.22
CA VAL A 282 -9.43 -4.43 -18.73
C VAL A 282 -9.14 -5.20 -17.45
N PHE A 283 -10.08 -5.19 -16.51
CA PHE A 283 -9.89 -5.86 -15.22
C PHE A 283 -9.68 -7.38 -15.36
N GLU A 284 -10.37 -8.03 -16.29
CA GLU A 284 -10.28 -9.48 -16.57
C GLU A 284 -9.27 -9.81 -17.69
N SER A 285 -8.50 -8.83 -18.18
CA SER A 285 -7.52 -9.06 -19.23
C SER A 285 -6.35 -9.92 -18.77
N ALA A 286 -5.63 -10.50 -19.71
CA ALA A 286 -4.42 -11.30 -19.45
C ALA A 286 -3.28 -10.44 -18.83
N ASN A 287 -3.32 -9.12 -19.00
CA ASN A 287 -2.34 -8.19 -18.45
C ASN A 287 -2.74 -7.66 -17.06
N SER A 288 -3.89 -8.06 -16.52
CA SER A 288 -4.31 -7.71 -15.17
C SER A 288 -3.61 -8.61 -14.16
N VAL A 289 -2.86 -8.02 -13.25
CA VAL A 289 -2.12 -8.72 -12.19
C VAL A 289 -2.68 -8.43 -10.79
N VAL A 290 -3.92 -7.99 -10.71
CA VAL A 290 -4.58 -7.56 -9.45
C VAL A 290 -4.65 -8.66 -8.39
N PHE A 291 -4.73 -9.92 -8.78
CA PHE A 291 -4.79 -11.04 -7.85
C PHE A 291 -3.39 -11.47 -7.36
N ASP A 292 -2.36 -11.36 -8.21
CA ASP A 292 -0.96 -11.53 -7.80
C ASP A 292 -0.55 -10.43 -6.83
N GLU A 293 -0.96 -9.19 -7.10
CA GLU A 293 -0.81 -8.04 -6.22
C GLU A 293 -1.48 -8.28 -4.87
N ALA A 294 -2.72 -8.77 -4.86
CA ALA A 294 -3.45 -9.09 -3.64
C ALA A 294 -2.79 -10.23 -2.84
N GLU A 295 -2.24 -11.26 -3.50
CA GLU A 295 -1.45 -12.32 -2.87
C GLU A 295 -0.18 -11.75 -2.23
N ASN A 296 0.53 -10.88 -2.94
CA ASN A 296 1.77 -10.26 -2.47
C ASN A 296 1.60 -9.42 -1.21
N ARG A 297 0.39 -8.95 -0.88
CA ARG A 297 0.07 -8.35 0.41
C ARG A 297 0.46 -9.24 1.58
N MET A 298 0.18 -10.53 1.49
CA MET A 298 0.54 -11.49 2.55
C MET A 298 2.06 -11.64 2.66
N HIS A 299 2.76 -11.75 1.54
CA HIS A 299 4.21 -11.95 1.53
C HIS A 299 4.98 -10.74 2.02
N THR A 300 4.52 -9.55 1.72
CA THR A 300 5.15 -8.30 2.18
C THR A 300 4.82 -7.97 3.63
N ILE A 301 3.74 -8.49 4.20
CA ILE A 301 3.42 -8.31 5.62
C ILE A 301 4.24 -9.24 6.51
N CYS A 302 4.55 -10.46 6.06
CA CYS A 302 5.42 -11.38 6.81
C CYS A 302 6.75 -10.75 7.25
N LEU A 303 7.31 -9.87 6.43
CA LEU A 303 8.60 -9.23 6.71
C LEU A 303 8.56 -8.17 7.81
N LEU A 304 7.42 -7.56 8.07
CA LEU A 304 7.29 -6.60 9.16
C LEU A 304 7.49 -7.26 10.53
N TYR A 305 7.22 -8.56 10.60
CA TYR A 305 7.45 -9.37 11.79
C TYR A 305 8.86 -9.97 11.86
N THR A 306 9.54 -10.13 10.72
CA THR A 306 10.82 -10.84 10.62
C THR A 306 12.03 -9.93 10.74
N SER A 307 11.84 -8.69 11.11
CA SER A 307 12.91 -7.84 11.56
C SER A 307 13.71 -8.62 12.63
N PRO A 308 15.00 -8.92 12.42
CA PRO A 308 15.70 -9.87 13.29
C PRO A 308 15.60 -9.41 14.75
N SER A 309 15.11 -10.32 15.58
CA SER A 309 15.29 -10.20 17.02
C SER A 309 16.78 -10.25 17.32
N PRO A 310 17.30 -9.43 18.23
CA PRO A 310 18.69 -9.53 18.64
C PRO A 310 19.01 -10.90 19.21
#